data_ecd80340f6b3d1858b836321861ec83c
#
_entry.id   ecd80340f6b3d1858b836321861ec83c
#
_cell.length_a   1.000
_cell.length_b   1.000
_cell.length_c   1.000
_cell.angle_alpha   90.00
_cell.angle_beta   90.00
_cell.angle_gamma   90.00
#
_symmetry.space_group_name_H-M   'P 1'
#
loop_
_entity.id
_entity.type
_entity.pdbx_description
1 polymer ?
#
loop_
_entity_poly.entity_id
_entity_poly.type
_entity_poly.pdbx_seq_one_letter_code
_entity_poly.pdbx_strand_id
1 'polypeptide(L)'
;MNKRITEAFEKGKAFIPFITCGDPSLEVTEQLVYAMEEAGADLIELGIPFSDPTAEGPVIQGANVRALSGGVTTDKVFDMVVKIRKNSSVPMVFMTYANVVFSYGTERFIKTAAEIGMDGLILPDVPFEEKEEFDSVCKKYGIDLISLIAPTSHERVAQIAKDAEGFVYCVSSLGVTGTRTNITTDIGAMVKLVKQAKDMPCAVGFGISTPEQAKKMAAQSDGAIVGSAIVKLCAQYGRDCVPYVKEYVKSMKDAVMEA
;
A
#
# COMPACT_ATOMS: atom_id res chain seq x y z
N MET A 1 8.78 13.74 -6.87
CA MET A 1 8.81 12.64 -5.88
C MET A 1 8.45 13.21 -4.52
N ASN A 2 7.49 12.61 -3.84
CA ASN A 2 7.01 13.09 -2.54
C ASN A 2 8.07 12.89 -1.45
N LYS A 3 8.36 13.95 -0.69
CA LYS A 3 9.43 13.95 0.32
C LYS A 3 9.18 12.93 1.44
N ARG A 4 7.93 12.81 1.95
CA ARG A 4 7.60 11.87 3.02
C ARG A 4 7.77 10.40 2.60
N ILE A 5 7.42 10.06 1.33
CA ILE A 5 7.68 8.71 0.80
C ILE A 5 9.18 8.44 0.74
N THR A 6 9.99 9.39 0.26
CA THR A 6 11.45 9.23 0.22
C THR A 6 12.02 8.99 1.61
N GLU A 7 11.65 9.81 2.59
CA GLU A 7 12.11 9.71 3.98
C GLU A 7 11.75 8.37 4.65
N ALA A 8 10.66 7.70 4.21
CA ALA A 8 10.26 6.39 4.71
C ALA A 8 11.31 5.30 4.44
N PHE A 9 12.11 5.45 3.38
CA PHE A 9 13.15 4.49 3.00
C PHE A 9 14.57 4.90 3.43
N GLU A 10 14.77 6.14 3.92
CA GLU A 10 16.08 6.63 4.34
C GLU A 10 16.51 6.08 5.72
N LYS A 11 15.57 5.64 6.55
CA LYS A 11 15.81 5.12 7.90
C LYS A 11 16.20 3.65 7.95
N GLY A 12 16.36 3.00 6.80
CA GLY A 12 16.61 1.58 6.67
C GLY A 12 15.52 0.86 5.88
N LYS A 13 15.31 -0.42 6.15
CA LYS A 13 14.27 -1.21 5.47
C LYS A 13 12.87 -0.77 5.91
N ALA A 14 12.02 -0.41 4.94
CA ALA A 14 10.65 0.05 5.23
C ALA A 14 9.69 -1.11 5.51
N PHE A 15 8.84 -0.97 6.52
CA PHE A 15 7.67 -1.82 6.73
C PHE A 15 6.40 -1.04 6.38
N ILE A 16 5.61 -1.58 5.47
CA ILE A 16 4.44 -0.94 4.88
C ILE A 16 3.19 -1.80 5.14
N PRO A 17 2.40 -1.53 6.18
CA PRO A 17 1.12 -2.19 6.41
C PRO A 17 0.02 -1.62 5.50
N PHE A 18 -0.86 -2.51 5.03
CA PHE A 18 -2.11 -2.17 4.34
C PHE A 18 -3.31 -2.46 5.23
N ILE A 19 -4.29 -1.57 5.23
CA ILE A 19 -5.61 -1.76 5.83
C ILE A 19 -6.72 -1.27 4.90
N THR A 20 -7.92 -1.88 4.99
CA THR A 20 -9.11 -1.40 4.29
C THR A 20 -9.80 -0.33 5.13
N CYS A 21 -10.02 0.86 4.57
CA CYS A 21 -10.71 1.95 5.25
C CYS A 21 -12.16 1.58 5.58
N GLY A 22 -12.49 1.68 6.87
CA GLY A 22 -13.83 1.35 7.36
C GLY A 22 -14.04 -0.12 7.71
N ASP A 23 -13.01 -0.94 7.71
CA ASP A 23 -13.05 -2.30 8.22
C ASP A 23 -12.31 -2.39 9.57
N PRO A 24 -13.02 -2.57 10.69
CA PRO A 24 -14.48 -2.74 10.86
C PRO A 24 -15.27 -1.42 10.93
N SER A 25 -14.63 -0.28 11.07
CA SER A 25 -15.22 1.06 11.01
C SER A 25 -14.16 2.14 10.75
N LEU A 26 -14.57 3.35 10.33
CA LEU A 26 -13.64 4.46 10.09
C LEU A 26 -12.94 4.93 11.37
N GLU A 27 -13.62 4.90 12.51
CA GLU A 27 -13.03 5.24 13.81
C GLU A 27 -11.92 4.25 14.20
N VAL A 28 -12.15 2.96 13.95
CA VAL A 28 -11.12 1.93 14.20
C VAL A 28 -9.97 2.06 13.20
N THR A 29 -10.26 2.39 11.92
CA THR A 29 -9.20 2.65 10.92
C THR A 29 -8.30 3.81 11.36
N GLU A 30 -8.86 4.90 11.86
CA GLU A 30 -8.09 6.02 12.40
C GLU A 30 -7.18 5.57 13.56
N GLN A 31 -7.71 4.80 14.52
CA GLN A 31 -6.93 4.23 15.63
C GLN A 31 -5.84 3.27 15.16
N LEU A 32 -6.12 2.46 14.14
CA LEU A 32 -5.14 1.55 13.53
C LEU A 32 -3.97 2.32 12.92
N VAL A 33 -4.21 3.43 12.23
CA VAL A 33 -3.13 4.25 11.68
C VAL A 33 -2.18 4.72 12.77
N TYR A 34 -2.70 5.28 13.87
CA TYR A 34 -1.87 5.72 14.99
C TYR A 34 -1.12 4.56 15.64
N ALA A 35 -1.79 3.43 15.85
CA ALA A 35 -1.19 2.25 16.46
C ALA A 35 -0.07 1.64 15.60
N MET A 36 -0.26 1.62 14.28
CA MET A 36 0.74 1.12 13.33
C MET A 36 1.94 2.07 13.21
N GLU A 37 1.71 3.40 13.20
CA GLU A 37 2.79 4.40 13.27
C GLU A 37 3.61 4.24 14.55
N GLU A 38 2.97 4.11 15.71
CA GLU A 38 3.63 3.88 17.00
C GLU A 38 4.40 2.54 17.04
N ALA A 39 3.91 1.53 16.31
CA ALA A 39 4.56 0.23 16.17
C ALA A 39 5.75 0.24 15.18
N GLY A 40 6.00 1.36 14.49
CA GLY A 40 7.14 1.56 13.61
C GLY A 40 6.85 1.37 12.12
N ALA A 41 5.59 1.45 11.68
CA ALA A 41 5.28 1.50 10.26
C ALA A 41 5.92 2.76 9.63
N ASP A 42 6.59 2.59 8.50
CA ASP A 42 7.31 3.69 7.82
C ASP A 42 6.42 4.40 6.79
N LEU A 43 5.45 3.68 6.22
CA LEU A 43 4.44 4.16 5.30
C LEU A 43 3.20 3.29 5.48
N ILE A 44 2.00 3.85 5.31
CA ILE A 44 0.74 3.09 5.46
C ILE A 44 -0.05 3.15 4.17
N GLU A 45 -0.50 1.99 3.69
CA GLU A 45 -1.43 1.89 2.57
C GLU A 45 -2.87 1.86 3.08
N LEU A 46 -3.68 2.81 2.61
CA LEU A 46 -5.09 2.95 2.91
C LEU A 46 -5.94 2.50 1.72
N GLY A 47 -6.52 1.31 1.81
CA GLY A 47 -7.42 0.77 0.80
C GLY A 47 -8.78 1.47 0.84
N ILE A 48 -9.15 2.20 -0.20
CA ILE A 48 -10.52 2.70 -0.37
C ILE A 48 -11.39 1.54 -0.86
N PRO A 49 -12.44 1.13 -0.11
CA PRO A 49 -13.21 -0.05 -0.44
C PRO A 49 -13.94 0.09 -1.79
N PHE A 50 -13.94 -1.00 -2.56
CA PHE A 50 -14.62 -1.09 -3.85
C PHE A 50 -15.41 -2.39 -3.96
N SER A 51 -16.57 -2.34 -4.65
CA SER A 51 -17.49 -3.49 -4.76
C SER A 51 -16.98 -4.59 -5.69
N ASP A 52 -16.16 -4.23 -6.69
CA ASP A 52 -15.78 -5.11 -7.80
C ASP A 52 -14.25 -5.20 -7.98
N PRO A 53 -13.47 -5.52 -6.92
CA PRO A 53 -12.01 -5.54 -6.98
C PRO A 53 -11.49 -6.71 -7.81
N THR A 54 -10.65 -6.42 -8.81
CA THR A 54 -10.10 -7.43 -9.73
C THR A 54 -8.75 -7.99 -9.30
N ALA A 55 -8.01 -7.26 -8.46
CA ALA A 55 -6.66 -7.63 -8.02
C ALA A 55 -6.60 -8.21 -6.59
N GLU A 56 -7.75 -8.36 -5.91
CA GLU A 56 -7.81 -8.73 -4.51
C GLU A 56 -8.36 -10.14 -4.29
N GLY A 57 -7.78 -10.83 -3.30
CA GLY A 57 -8.26 -12.13 -2.84
C GLY A 57 -9.37 -12.01 -1.78
N PRO A 58 -9.93 -13.16 -1.35
CA PRO A 58 -11.15 -13.21 -0.54
C PRO A 58 -11.04 -12.49 0.80
N VAL A 59 -9.85 -12.34 1.36
CA VAL A 59 -9.63 -11.64 2.63
C VAL A 59 -9.93 -10.15 2.49
N ILE A 60 -9.33 -9.51 1.48
CA ILE A 60 -9.52 -8.08 1.22
C ILE A 60 -10.92 -7.83 0.66
N GLN A 61 -11.43 -8.71 -0.24
CA GLN A 61 -12.82 -8.63 -0.71
C GLN A 61 -13.82 -8.64 0.45
N GLY A 62 -13.61 -9.52 1.45
CA GLY A 62 -14.44 -9.55 2.65
C GLY A 62 -14.37 -8.26 3.47
N ALA A 63 -13.20 -7.61 3.55
CA ALA A 63 -13.05 -6.31 4.20
C ALA A 63 -13.80 -5.21 3.44
N ASN A 64 -13.71 -5.19 2.10
CA ASN A 64 -14.46 -4.24 1.27
C ASN A 64 -15.98 -4.39 1.50
N VAL A 65 -16.48 -5.63 1.54
CA VAL A 65 -17.91 -5.89 1.82
C VAL A 65 -18.31 -5.36 3.20
N ARG A 66 -17.51 -5.59 4.26
CA ARG A 66 -17.81 -5.07 5.60
C ARG A 66 -17.82 -3.55 5.64
N ALA A 67 -16.80 -2.92 5.04
CA ALA A 67 -16.69 -1.47 4.99
C ALA A 67 -17.84 -0.82 4.22
N LEU A 68 -18.17 -1.33 3.02
CA LEU A 68 -19.25 -0.81 2.19
C LEU A 68 -20.62 -1.02 2.85
N SER A 69 -20.83 -2.18 3.49
CA SER A 69 -22.06 -2.44 4.27
C SER A 69 -22.20 -1.50 5.47
N GLY A 70 -21.07 -1.04 6.03
CA GLY A 70 -21.02 0.01 7.06
C GLY A 70 -21.28 1.43 6.52
N GLY A 71 -21.53 1.58 5.21
CA GLY A 71 -21.83 2.86 4.56
C GLY A 71 -20.62 3.75 4.36
N VAL A 72 -19.43 3.17 4.18
CA VAL A 72 -18.20 3.90 3.83
C VAL A 72 -18.32 4.46 2.41
N THR A 73 -17.91 5.70 2.24
CA THR A 73 -17.80 6.40 0.96
C THR A 73 -16.44 7.05 0.84
N THR A 74 -16.02 7.42 -0.36
CA THR A 74 -14.75 8.13 -0.60
C THR A 74 -14.67 9.43 0.21
N ASP A 75 -15.77 10.22 0.28
CA ASP A 75 -15.80 11.45 1.08
C ASP A 75 -15.54 11.18 2.57
N LYS A 76 -16.15 10.13 3.13
CA LYS A 76 -15.92 9.74 4.54
C LYS A 76 -14.49 9.29 4.80
N VAL A 77 -13.86 8.62 3.81
CA VAL A 77 -12.44 8.26 3.90
C VAL A 77 -11.58 9.52 3.88
N PHE A 78 -11.88 10.49 3.04
CA PHE A 78 -11.18 11.78 3.02
C PHE A 78 -11.34 12.53 4.35
N ASP A 79 -12.53 12.60 4.90
CA ASP A 79 -12.78 13.20 6.22
C ASP A 79 -11.98 12.51 7.35
N MET A 80 -11.84 11.19 7.28
CA MET A 80 -11.00 10.42 8.21
C MET A 80 -9.52 10.81 8.07
N VAL A 81 -8.99 10.91 6.86
CA VAL A 81 -7.59 11.33 6.62
C VAL A 81 -7.33 12.73 7.16
N VAL A 82 -8.26 13.67 6.99
CA VAL A 82 -8.16 15.02 7.59
C VAL A 82 -8.00 14.95 9.11
N LYS A 83 -8.70 14.02 9.78
CA LYS A 83 -8.55 13.82 11.24
C LYS A 83 -7.19 13.22 11.57
N ILE A 84 -6.77 12.18 10.85
CA ILE A 84 -5.47 11.52 11.04
C ILE A 84 -4.33 12.54 10.91
N ARG A 85 -4.35 13.40 9.91
CA ARG A 85 -3.29 14.41 9.67
C ARG A 85 -3.13 15.45 10.75
N LYS A 86 -4.10 15.61 11.64
CA LYS A 86 -3.95 16.51 12.82
C LYS A 86 -2.95 15.97 13.84
N ASN A 87 -2.76 14.63 13.88
CA ASN A 87 -1.97 13.95 14.91
C ASN A 87 -0.85 13.08 14.35
N SER A 88 -0.79 12.87 13.03
CA SER A 88 0.16 11.98 12.38
C SER A 88 0.78 12.61 11.13
N SER A 89 2.08 12.42 10.97
CA SER A 89 2.85 12.78 9.77
C SER A 89 3.33 11.55 8.99
N VAL A 90 2.95 10.34 9.38
CA VAL A 90 3.34 9.11 8.69
C VAL A 90 2.98 9.20 7.20
N PRO A 91 3.86 8.80 6.28
CA PRO A 91 3.51 8.75 4.86
C PRO A 91 2.31 7.84 4.64
N MET A 92 1.34 8.31 3.88
CA MET A 92 0.15 7.52 3.55
C MET A 92 -0.12 7.54 2.04
N VAL A 93 -0.41 6.38 1.47
CA VAL A 93 -0.80 6.24 0.07
C VAL A 93 -2.20 5.61 0.00
N PHE A 94 -3.03 6.09 -0.92
CA PHE A 94 -4.28 5.41 -1.22
C PHE A 94 -4.03 4.23 -2.15
N MET A 95 -4.74 3.13 -1.92
CA MET A 95 -4.87 2.02 -2.87
C MET A 95 -6.35 1.87 -3.22
N THR A 96 -6.67 1.99 -4.50
CA THR A 96 -8.04 1.83 -5.01
C THR A 96 -8.02 1.48 -6.50
N TYR A 97 -9.18 1.45 -7.14
CA TYR A 97 -9.35 1.08 -8.54
C TYR A 97 -9.66 2.31 -9.41
N ALA A 98 -9.27 2.25 -10.68
CA ALA A 98 -9.50 3.34 -11.65
C ALA A 98 -10.96 3.80 -11.66
N ASN A 99 -11.91 2.88 -11.60
CA ASN A 99 -13.33 3.21 -11.60
C ASN A 99 -13.76 4.08 -10.41
N VAL A 100 -13.16 3.89 -9.23
CA VAL A 100 -13.46 4.73 -8.04
C VAL A 100 -12.99 6.16 -8.30
N VAL A 101 -11.78 6.32 -8.86
CA VAL A 101 -11.19 7.62 -9.19
C VAL A 101 -11.99 8.31 -10.30
N PHE A 102 -12.32 7.60 -11.37
CA PHE A 102 -13.13 8.13 -12.47
C PHE A 102 -14.52 8.55 -12.04
N SER A 103 -15.21 7.71 -11.25
CA SER A 103 -16.56 8.02 -10.78
C SER A 103 -16.62 9.23 -9.85
N TYR A 104 -15.54 9.47 -9.09
CA TYR A 104 -15.41 10.67 -8.25
C TYR A 104 -15.04 11.92 -9.08
N GLY A 105 -14.45 11.70 -10.26
CA GLY A 105 -13.80 12.70 -11.13
C GLY A 105 -12.31 12.76 -10.84
N THR A 106 -11.49 12.32 -11.81
CA THR A 106 -10.05 12.10 -11.66
C THR A 106 -9.32 13.29 -11.05
N GLU A 107 -9.51 14.49 -11.63
CA GLU A 107 -8.87 15.69 -11.09
C GLU A 107 -9.36 16.06 -9.69
N ARG A 108 -10.67 15.95 -9.44
CA ARG A 108 -11.25 16.22 -8.13
C ARG A 108 -10.70 15.28 -7.06
N PHE A 109 -10.63 13.98 -7.36
CA PHE A 109 -10.12 12.97 -6.45
C PHE A 109 -8.66 13.25 -6.06
N ILE A 110 -7.79 13.40 -7.06
CA ILE A 110 -6.34 13.57 -6.86
C ILE A 110 -6.04 14.90 -6.18
N LYS A 111 -6.71 15.99 -6.59
CA LYS A 111 -6.59 17.29 -5.94
C LYS A 111 -6.99 17.22 -4.46
N THR A 112 -8.16 16.63 -4.16
CA THR A 112 -8.63 16.49 -2.77
C THR A 112 -7.66 15.61 -1.97
N ALA A 113 -7.18 14.49 -2.53
CA ALA A 113 -6.18 13.65 -1.87
C ALA A 113 -4.90 14.43 -1.50
N ALA A 114 -4.41 15.28 -2.39
CA ALA A 114 -3.26 16.15 -2.13
C ALA A 114 -3.57 17.19 -1.03
N GLU A 115 -4.72 17.85 -1.09
CA GLU A 115 -5.14 18.88 -0.12
C GLU A 115 -5.29 18.32 1.30
N ILE A 116 -5.77 17.08 1.46
CA ILE A 116 -5.87 16.42 2.76
C ILE A 116 -4.54 15.78 3.21
N GLY A 117 -3.49 15.85 2.39
CA GLY A 117 -2.14 15.44 2.74
C GLY A 117 -1.80 13.98 2.45
N MET A 118 -2.45 13.33 1.48
CA MET A 118 -1.98 12.05 0.95
C MET A 118 -0.68 12.24 0.18
N ASP A 119 0.14 11.21 0.13
CA ASP A 119 1.48 11.23 -0.45
C ASP A 119 1.55 10.51 -1.79
N GLY A 120 0.70 9.51 -2.00
CA GLY A 120 0.70 8.71 -3.21
C GLY A 120 -0.63 8.01 -3.49
N LEU A 121 -0.69 7.40 -4.67
CA LEU A 121 -1.83 6.63 -5.17
C LEU A 121 -1.35 5.35 -5.82
N ILE A 122 -2.02 4.24 -5.53
CA ILE A 122 -1.80 2.92 -6.15
C ILE A 122 -3.09 2.51 -6.87
N LEU A 123 -2.99 2.22 -8.17
CA LEU A 123 -4.09 1.76 -9.02
C LEU A 123 -3.70 0.40 -9.64
N PRO A 124 -4.05 -0.73 -9.01
CA PRO A 124 -3.57 -2.05 -9.43
C PRO A 124 -4.18 -2.55 -10.76
N ASP A 125 -5.27 -1.95 -11.19
CA ASP A 125 -5.98 -2.27 -12.44
C ASP A 125 -5.57 -1.38 -13.63
N VAL A 126 -4.70 -0.39 -13.42
CA VAL A 126 -4.21 0.48 -14.48
C VAL A 126 -2.89 -0.06 -15.03
N PRO A 127 -2.86 -0.53 -16.29
CA PRO A 127 -1.62 -0.97 -16.92
C PRO A 127 -0.70 0.23 -17.19
N PHE A 128 0.59 -0.04 -17.31
CA PHE A 128 1.61 0.99 -17.55
C PHE A 128 1.29 1.88 -18.76
N GLU A 129 0.73 1.30 -19.81
CA GLU A 129 0.39 1.98 -21.06
C GLU A 129 -0.75 3.00 -20.91
N GLU A 130 -1.58 2.86 -19.89
CA GLU A 130 -2.75 3.72 -19.63
C GLU A 130 -2.53 4.67 -18.43
N LYS A 131 -1.37 4.57 -17.76
CA LYS A 131 -1.11 5.36 -16.53
C LYS A 131 -1.19 6.88 -16.74
N GLU A 132 -0.93 7.37 -17.97
CA GLU A 132 -0.86 8.80 -18.27
C GLU A 132 -2.16 9.55 -17.96
N GLU A 133 -3.30 8.86 -18.01
CA GLU A 133 -4.60 9.41 -17.62
C GLU A 133 -4.65 9.89 -16.15
N PHE A 134 -3.82 9.28 -15.30
CA PHE A 134 -3.73 9.61 -13.87
C PHE A 134 -2.42 10.32 -13.53
N ASP A 135 -1.32 9.91 -14.16
CA ASP A 135 0.05 10.34 -13.84
C ASP A 135 0.25 11.85 -14.04
N SER A 136 -0.25 12.41 -15.14
CA SER A 136 -0.20 13.84 -15.40
C SER A 136 -0.93 14.67 -14.34
N VAL A 137 -2.08 14.17 -13.85
CA VAL A 137 -2.85 14.84 -12.79
C VAL A 137 -2.16 14.64 -11.42
N CYS A 138 -1.64 13.44 -11.14
CA CYS A 138 -0.87 13.17 -9.92
C CYS A 138 0.33 14.11 -9.81
N LYS A 139 1.12 14.25 -10.87
CA LYS A 139 2.26 15.18 -10.94
C LYS A 139 1.85 16.63 -10.72
N LYS A 140 0.74 17.07 -11.31
CA LYS A 140 0.20 18.43 -11.14
C LYS A 140 -0.05 18.77 -9.66
N TYR A 141 -0.50 17.79 -8.87
CA TYR A 141 -0.87 18.00 -7.46
C TYR A 141 0.15 17.44 -6.46
N GLY A 142 1.29 16.90 -6.93
CA GLY A 142 2.37 16.39 -6.06
C GLY A 142 2.06 15.06 -5.36
N ILE A 143 1.19 14.25 -5.95
CA ILE A 143 0.90 12.87 -5.55
C ILE A 143 1.81 11.94 -6.36
N ASP A 144 2.55 11.04 -5.73
CA ASP A 144 3.31 10.01 -6.45
C ASP A 144 2.36 8.88 -6.90
N LEU A 145 2.28 8.61 -8.21
CA LEU A 145 1.59 7.43 -8.73
C LEU A 145 2.54 6.23 -8.66
N ILE A 146 2.31 5.36 -7.69
CA ILE A 146 3.18 4.22 -7.38
C ILE A 146 3.04 3.14 -8.44
N SER A 147 4.16 2.81 -9.07
CA SER A 147 4.20 1.76 -10.11
C SER A 147 4.29 0.36 -9.52
N LEU A 148 3.45 -0.57 -10.04
CA LEU A 148 3.52 -1.99 -9.70
C LEU A 148 4.33 -2.74 -10.75
N ILE A 149 5.24 -3.61 -10.30
CA ILE A 149 6.00 -4.51 -11.15
C ILE A 149 5.74 -5.95 -10.70
N ALA A 150 5.21 -6.76 -11.62
CA ALA A 150 5.01 -8.19 -11.44
C ALA A 150 6.13 -8.97 -12.17
N PRO A 151 6.34 -10.27 -11.86
CA PRO A 151 7.28 -11.12 -12.59
C PRO A 151 6.90 -11.20 -14.07
N THR A 152 7.65 -10.48 -14.92
CA THR A 152 7.42 -10.37 -16.37
C THR A 152 8.76 -10.21 -17.11
N SER A 153 8.75 -9.77 -18.37
CA SER A 153 9.99 -9.58 -19.14
C SER A 153 10.89 -8.49 -18.55
N HIS A 154 12.20 -8.66 -18.71
CA HIS A 154 13.21 -7.69 -18.26
C HIS A 154 13.00 -6.30 -18.88
N GLU A 155 12.62 -6.26 -20.16
CA GLU A 155 12.36 -5.00 -20.88
C GLU A 155 11.19 -4.24 -20.26
N ARG A 156 10.11 -4.93 -19.92
CA ARG A 156 8.93 -4.34 -19.30
C ARG A 156 9.25 -3.82 -17.90
N VAL A 157 9.99 -4.59 -17.09
CA VAL A 157 10.45 -4.15 -15.77
C VAL A 157 11.26 -2.86 -15.88
N ALA A 158 12.23 -2.81 -16.80
CA ALA A 158 13.08 -1.64 -16.99
C ALA A 158 12.29 -0.42 -17.50
N GLN A 159 11.32 -0.62 -18.38
CA GLN A 159 10.46 0.45 -18.90
C GLN A 159 9.62 1.07 -17.77
N ILE A 160 8.93 0.25 -16.96
CA ILE A 160 8.12 0.72 -15.84
C ILE A 160 9.00 1.44 -14.81
N ALA A 161 10.16 0.88 -14.47
CA ALA A 161 11.05 1.44 -13.48
C ALA A 161 11.58 2.83 -13.85
N LYS A 162 11.90 3.09 -15.12
CA LYS A 162 12.39 4.40 -15.59
C LYS A 162 11.42 5.55 -15.26
N ASP A 163 10.13 5.29 -15.39
CA ASP A 163 9.08 6.28 -15.18
C ASP A 163 8.45 6.23 -13.78
N ALA A 164 8.91 5.32 -12.89
CA ALA A 164 8.36 5.18 -11.56
C ALA A 164 8.66 6.40 -10.67
N GLU A 165 7.75 6.70 -9.73
CA GLU A 165 7.87 7.74 -8.71
C GLU A 165 7.63 7.15 -7.32
N GLY A 166 8.11 7.81 -6.26
CA GLY A 166 8.01 7.37 -4.87
C GLY A 166 8.83 6.10 -4.61
N PHE A 167 8.24 4.95 -4.83
CA PHE A 167 8.89 3.64 -4.76
C PHE A 167 8.27 2.68 -5.81
N VAL A 168 8.93 1.55 -6.04
CA VAL A 168 8.38 0.48 -6.89
C VAL A 168 7.76 -0.59 -6.01
N TYR A 169 6.48 -0.87 -6.23
CA TYR A 169 5.77 -1.98 -5.61
C TYR A 169 6.08 -3.28 -6.37
N CYS A 170 6.95 -4.11 -5.83
CA CYS A 170 7.29 -5.41 -6.42
C CYS A 170 6.29 -6.47 -5.95
N VAL A 171 5.48 -6.97 -6.89
CA VAL A 171 4.51 -8.04 -6.64
C VAL A 171 5.23 -9.38 -6.68
N SER A 172 5.23 -10.14 -5.58
CA SER A 172 5.98 -11.41 -5.46
C SER A 172 5.38 -12.57 -6.25
N SER A 173 4.19 -12.42 -6.81
CA SER A 173 3.54 -13.47 -7.60
C SER A 173 2.47 -12.92 -8.53
N LEU A 174 2.23 -13.59 -9.64
CA LEU A 174 1.07 -13.35 -10.49
C LEU A 174 -0.21 -13.86 -9.80
N GLY A 175 -1.29 -13.08 -9.86
CA GLY A 175 -2.60 -13.39 -9.31
C GLY A 175 -3.09 -12.39 -8.26
N VAL A 176 -4.03 -12.82 -7.41
CA VAL A 176 -4.67 -11.94 -6.41
C VAL A 176 -3.94 -11.97 -5.06
N THR A 177 -4.24 -10.99 -4.20
CA THR A 177 -3.70 -10.88 -2.83
C THR A 177 -4.10 -12.08 -1.95
N GLY A 178 -3.29 -12.39 -0.97
CA GLY A 178 -3.53 -13.48 0.00
C GLY A 178 -2.26 -13.89 0.73
N THR A 179 -2.41 -14.67 1.81
CA THR A 179 -1.26 -15.24 2.52
C THR A 179 -0.76 -16.49 1.81
N ARG A 180 0.56 -16.65 1.64
CA ARG A 180 1.18 -17.79 0.96
C ARG A 180 2.24 -18.45 1.82
N THR A 181 2.38 -19.75 1.71
CA THR A 181 3.44 -20.51 2.41
C THR A 181 4.77 -20.46 1.68
N ASN A 182 4.76 -20.41 0.35
CA ASN A 182 5.97 -20.34 -0.47
C ASN A 182 5.88 -19.22 -1.51
N ILE A 183 6.92 -18.40 -1.59
CA ILE A 183 7.13 -17.39 -2.63
C ILE A 183 8.26 -17.91 -3.50
N THR A 184 7.94 -18.24 -4.77
CA THR A 184 8.85 -18.87 -5.74
C THR A 184 9.52 -17.88 -6.68
N THR A 185 9.05 -16.63 -6.70
CA THR A 185 9.61 -15.57 -7.56
C THR A 185 11.00 -15.18 -7.07
N ASP A 186 11.95 -15.02 -7.97
CA ASP A 186 13.25 -14.43 -7.68
C ASP A 186 13.13 -12.91 -7.52
N ILE A 187 12.84 -12.50 -6.30
CA ILE A 187 12.66 -11.09 -5.93
C ILE A 187 13.97 -10.32 -6.10
N GLY A 188 15.11 -10.93 -5.72
CA GLY A 188 16.41 -10.28 -5.84
C GLY A 188 16.75 -9.91 -7.28
N ALA A 189 16.48 -10.81 -8.23
CA ALA A 189 16.67 -10.51 -9.64
C ALA A 189 15.76 -9.37 -10.13
N MET A 190 14.48 -9.36 -9.73
CA MET A 190 13.54 -8.30 -10.09
C MET A 190 13.95 -6.94 -9.53
N VAL A 191 14.30 -6.86 -8.26
CA VAL A 191 14.79 -5.63 -7.61
C VAL A 191 16.07 -5.13 -8.28
N LYS A 192 17.00 -6.03 -8.61
CA LYS A 192 18.23 -5.68 -9.34
C LYS A 192 17.93 -5.05 -10.70
N LEU A 193 16.97 -5.58 -11.45
CA LEU A 193 16.55 -5.01 -12.74
C LEU A 193 15.97 -3.61 -12.58
N VAL A 194 15.12 -3.38 -11.56
CA VAL A 194 14.60 -2.04 -11.26
C VAL A 194 15.74 -1.08 -10.98
N LYS A 195 16.65 -1.42 -10.05
CA LYS A 195 17.78 -0.56 -9.66
C LYS A 195 18.79 -0.30 -10.78
N GLN A 196 18.91 -1.21 -11.75
CA GLN A 196 19.71 -0.98 -12.95
C GLN A 196 19.07 0.05 -13.90
N ALA A 197 17.73 0.11 -13.94
CA ALA A 197 17.00 1.06 -14.77
C ALA A 197 16.87 2.44 -14.11
N LYS A 198 16.64 2.45 -12.80
CA LYS A 198 16.51 3.66 -11.98
C LYS A 198 16.87 3.32 -10.53
N ASP A 199 17.72 4.13 -9.91
CA ASP A 199 18.03 4.01 -8.48
C ASP A 199 16.82 4.49 -7.66
N MET A 200 15.95 3.54 -7.31
CA MET A 200 14.67 3.79 -6.66
C MET A 200 14.38 2.70 -5.62
N PRO A 201 13.77 3.05 -4.46
CA PRO A 201 13.37 2.06 -3.48
C PRO A 201 12.38 1.04 -4.05
N CYS A 202 12.55 -0.22 -3.65
CA CYS A 202 11.67 -1.32 -4.01
C CYS A 202 11.09 -1.96 -2.75
N ALA A 203 9.76 -1.98 -2.63
CA ALA A 203 9.08 -2.70 -1.55
C ALA A 203 8.33 -3.92 -2.11
N VAL A 204 8.43 -5.05 -1.41
CA VAL A 204 7.86 -6.33 -1.86
C VAL A 204 6.56 -6.61 -1.14
N GLY A 205 5.50 -6.86 -1.91
CA GLY A 205 4.19 -7.24 -1.41
C GLY A 205 3.71 -8.58 -1.95
N PHE A 206 2.56 -9.02 -1.44
CA PHE A 206 1.86 -10.28 -1.71
C PHE A 206 2.43 -11.52 -1.00
N GLY A 207 1.57 -12.14 -0.20
CA GLY A 207 1.83 -13.42 0.44
C GLY A 207 2.61 -13.39 1.75
N ILE A 208 3.17 -12.24 2.13
CA ILE A 208 3.92 -12.09 3.38
C ILE A 208 2.94 -12.09 4.55
N SER A 209 3.20 -12.93 5.56
CA SER A 209 2.33 -13.07 6.72
C SER A 209 3.06 -13.39 8.05
N THR A 210 4.36 -13.69 7.99
CA THR A 210 5.16 -13.96 9.18
C THR A 210 6.41 -13.07 9.24
N PRO A 211 6.96 -12.83 10.43
CA PRO A 211 8.21 -12.08 10.60
C PRO A 211 9.37 -12.64 9.77
N GLU A 212 9.51 -13.97 9.70
CA GLU A 212 10.57 -14.62 8.93
C GLU A 212 10.42 -14.36 7.42
N GLN A 213 9.18 -14.37 6.92
CA GLN A 213 8.91 -14.02 5.52
C GLN A 213 9.23 -12.55 5.25
N ALA A 214 8.83 -11.64 6.16
CA ALA A 214 9.12 -10.21 6.04
C ALA A 214 10.63 -9.94 6.02
N LYS A 215 11.39 -10.53 6.95
CA LYS A 215 12.85 -10.46 6.99
C LYS A 215 13.47 -10.97 5.68
N LYS A 216 13.05 -12.14 5.20
CA LYS A 216 13.56 -12.71 3.94
C LYS A 216 13.30 -11.81 2.73
N MET A 217 12.14 -11.16 2.66
CA MET A 217 11.81 -10.26 1.54
C MET A 217 12.57 -8.94 1.66
N ALA A 218 12.64 -8.36 2.85
CA ALA A 218 13.40 -7.14 3.11
C ALA A 218 14.91 -7.30 2.86
N ALA A 219 15.48 -8.47 3.11
CA ALA A 219 16.88 -8.76 2.78
C ALA A 219 17.19 -8.65 1.27
N GLN A 220 16.20 -8.77 0.40
CA GLN A 220 16.34 -8.71 -1.06
C GLN A 220 15.78 -7.43 -1.68
N SER A 221 15.25 -6.51 -0.86
CA SER A 221 14.58 -5.27 -1.30
C SER A 221 14.82 -4.15 -0.30
N ASP A 222 14.13 -3.02 -0.47
CA ASP A 222 14.21 -1.89 0.46
C ASP A 222 13.03 -1.87 1.45
N GLY A 223 12.09 -2.82 1.34
CA GLY A 223 10.98 -2.91 2.26
C GLY A 223 10.01 -4.06 2.00
N ALA A 224 9.13 -4.30 2.96
CA ALA A 224 8.09 -5.32 2.90
C ALA A 224 6.70 -4.73 3.11
N ILE A 225 5.73 -5.16 2.28
CA ILE A 225 4.34 -4.73 2.30
C ILE A 225 3.47 -5.89 2.77
N VAL A 226 2.61 -5.64 3.76
CA VAL A 226 1.77 -6.68 4.38
C VAL A 226 0.34 -6.19 4.52
N GLY A 227 -0.59 -6.88 3.88
CA GLY A 227 -2.02 -6.54 3.91
C GLY A 227 -2.89 -7.64 4.50
N SER A 228 -3.06 -8.75 3.78
CA SER A 228 -4.05 -9.78 4.12
C SER A 228 -3.93 -10.34 5.54
N ALA A 229 -2.73 -10.41 6.12
CA ALA A 229 -2.55 -10.87 7.50
C ALA A 229 -3.13 -9.86 8.50
N ILE A 230 -2.93 -8.56 8.28
CA ILE A 230 -3.47 -7.49 9.13
C ILE A 230 -5.00 -7.45 9.00
N VAL A 231 -5.52 -7.51 7.78
CA VAL A 231 -6.97 -7.52 7.52
C VAL A 231 -7.66 -8.74 8.15
N LYS A 232 -6.98 -9.90 8.22
CA LYS A 232 -7.48 -11.06 8.98
C LYS A 232 -7.62 -10.78 10.46
N LEU A 233 -6.66 -10.06 11.08
CA LEU A 233 -6.77 -9.65 12.49
C LEU A 233 -7.95 -8.69 12.69
N CYS A 234 -8.15 -7.73 11.78
CA CYS A 234 -9.32 -6.86 11.82
C CYS A 234 -10.63 -7.65 11.75
N ALA A 235 -10.72 -8.63 10.85
CA ALA A 235 -11.89 -9.49 10.72
C ALA A 235 -12.12 -10.37 11.98
N GLN A 236 -11.05 -10.86 12.59
CA GLN A 236 -11.11 -11.76 13.75
C GLN A 236 -11.53 -11.05 15.03
N TYR A 237 -10.99 -9.86 15.28
CA TYR A 237 -11.17 -9.14 16.55
C TYR A 237 -12.15 -7.96 16.43
N GLY A 238 -12.63 -7.65 15.22
CA GLY A 238 -13.59 -6.58 15.01
C GLY A 238 -13.12 -5.25 15.60
N ARG A 239 -13.96 -4.60 16.40
CA ARG A 239 -13.64 -3.30 17.00
C ARG A 239 -12.49 -3.33 18.02
N ASP A 240 -12.12 -4.49 18.52
CA ASP A 240 -11.03 -4.69 19.48
C ASP A 240 -9.70 -5.06 18.81
N CYS A 241 -9.58 -4.95 17.49
CA CYS A 241 -8.41 -5.40 16.73
C CYS A 241 -7.14 -4.56 16.95
N VAL A 242 -7.25 -3.31 17.38
CA VAL A 242 -6.13 -2.35 17.45
C VAL A 242 -4.91 -2.87 18.20
N PRO A 243 -5.00 -3.43 19.44
CA PRO A 243 -3.83 -3.93 20.15
C PRO A 243 -3.17 -5.12 19.43
N TYR A 244 -3.95 -6.01 18.85
CA TYR A 244 -3.44 -7.18 18.11
C TYR A 244 -2.71 -6.79 16.83
N VAL A 245 -3.25 -5.81 16.08
CA VAL A 245 -2.60 -5.27 14.89
C VAL A 245 -1.31 -4.55 15.27
N LYS A 246 -1.32 -3.74 16.35
CA LYS A 246 -0.13 -3.05 16.85
C LYS A 246 1.01 -4.02 17.19
N GLU A 247 0.71 -5.08 17.94
CA GLU A 247 1.70 -6.11 18.30
C GLU A 247 2.23 -6.83 17.06
N TYR A 248 1.35 -7.20 16.13
CA TYR A 248 1.73 -7.83 14.88
C TYR A 248 2.63 -6.92 14.03
N VAL A 249 2.26 -5.65 13.83
CA VAL A 249 3.04 -4.67 13.07
C VAL A 249 4.42 -4.48 13.70
N LYS A 250 4.49 -4.38 15.02
CA LYS A 250 5.77 -4.29 15.72
C LYS A 250 6.66 -5.51 15.47
N SER A 251 6.14 -6.71 15.58
CA SER A 251 6.89 -7.95 15.33
C SER A 251 7.41 -8.03 13.88
N MET A 252 6.59 -7.59 12.92
CA MET A 252 6.97 -7.55 11.51
C MET A 252 8.04 -6.50 11.24
N LYS A 253 7.90 -5.28 11.82
CA LYS A 253 8.91 -4.22 11.68
C LYS A 253 10.24 -4.62 12.30
N ASP A 254 10.24 -5.19 13.50
CA ASP A 254 11.46 -5.67 14.17
C ASP A 254 12.19 -6.67 13.25
N ALA A 255 11.47 -7.62 12.64
CA ALA A 255 12.06 -8.59 11.71
C ALA A 255 12.59 -7.97 10.41
N VAL A 256 11.91 -6.95 9.87
CA VAL A 256 12.35 -6.20 8.69
C VAL A 256 13.64 -5.44 8.97
N MET A 257 13.80 -4.89 10.18
CA MET A 257 15.02 -4.17 10.57
C MET A 257 16.24 -5.07 10.81
N GLU A 258 16.03 -6.37 10.99
CA GLU A 258 17.10 -7.37 11.11
C GLU A 258 17.57 -7.92 9.74
N ALA A 259 17.06 -7.42 8.62
CA ALA A 259 17.30 -7.95 7.28
C ALA A 259 18.59 -7.43 6.60
#